data_2d307d048e0f5b50a2efca1308893388
#
_entry.id   2d307d048e0f5b50a2efca1308893388
#
_cell.length_a   1.000
_cell.length_b   1.000
_cell.length_c   1.000
_cell.angle_alpha   90.00
_cell.angle_beta   90.00
_cell.angle_gamma   90.00
#
_symmetry.space_group_name_H-M   'P 1'
#
loop_
_entity.id
_entity.type
_entity.pdbx_description
1 polymer ?
#
loop_
_entity_poly.entity_id
_entity_poly.type
_entity_poly.pdbx_seq_one_letter_code
_entity_poly.pdbx_strand_id
1 'polypeptide(L)'
;MATRRKQSGADIDWYLISIDRLKQIGLVVLLVLLGIAGYWFWHNQKGNPRTNAESAIADARQALNSLAASADFNSHRNEFNRAQQKLEEARAHLNATRFLEARDSAVESQTISRAALSGGAELENDAQFLTVEGDVEYQKASSSEWKNADPRTPLVNGDWVKTGSRASAELIFSNGSLYTVGPDALLEIYAAVNPATSQKTNAVQMRVGTVEVATANESSAVRTPGTHVVIESESTTQVGVDKSQQSDIMATRGAASVAPEAGGPAVRVTAGQKVSSNPQGAISPVKQLAMPPALLSPGDNQVFQLSPDLKTELMWDAREGATGYVLQVSRSRLFSTQEINTKRTKTTAVARVTSEGAFYWRVAAIGPDGETGPFSTFRRFRVSGGTKPTSDRTPPPLTMKTPFHVGGQYYTIAGTTESGATVFINDEEVDVESSGAFQKLIALAKVGRNTIVIKAVDAAGNQKVESQTVIVEE
;
A
#
# COMPACT_ATOMS: atom_id res chain seq x y z
N MET A 1 41.25 -92.90 -9.11
CA MET A 1 40.58 -92.01 -8.17
C MET A 1 41.03 -90.60 -8.39
N ALA A 2 40.22 -89.78 -9.05
CA ALA A 2 40.54 -88.40 -9.36
C ALA A 2 39.56 -87.47 -8.69
N THR A 3 40.01 -86.76 -7.69
CA THR A 3 39.23 -85.74 -6.94
C THR A 3 39.16 -84.46 -7.75
N ARG A 4 37.95 -84.13 -8.15
CA ARG A 4 37.55 -82.86 -8.82
C ARG A 4 37.47 -81.75 -7.78
N ARG A 5 38.30 -80.74 -7.87
CA ARG A 5 38.23 -79.46 -7.14
C ARG A 5 37.12 -78.63 -7.75
N LYS A 6 36.14 -78.21 -6.95
CA LYS A 6 35.10 -77.25 -7.26
C LYS A 6 35.70 -75.86 -7.15
N GLN A 7 35.77 -75.10 -8.25
CA GLN A 7 36.04 -73.67 -8.22
C GLN A 7 34.69 -72.94 -7.91
N SER A 8 34.69 -72.18 -6.86
CA SER A 8 33.60 -71.25 -6.56
C SER A 8 33.82 -69.97 -7.42
N GLY A 9 33.04 -69.81 -8.47
CA GLY A 9 32.95 -68.56 -9.17
C GLY A 9 32.13 -67.56 -8.34
N ALA A 10 32.68 -66.38 -8.11
CA ALA A 10 31.91 -65.26 -7.56
C ALA A 10 31.02 -64.74 -8.69
N ASP A 11 29.70 -64.88 -8.53
CA ASP A 11 28.73 -64.23 -9.41
C ASP A 11 28.80 -62.71 -9.19
N ILE A 12 29.36 -61.99 -10.13
CA ILE A 12 29.28 -60.52 -10.20
C ILE A 12 28.01 -60.19 -10.93
N ASP A 13 26.96 -59.81 -10.19
CA ASP A 13 25.72 -59.30 -10.76
C ASP A 13 25.98 -57.95 -11.42
N TRP A 14 26.02 -57.91 -12.73
CA TRP A 14 26.09 -56.71 -13.54
C TRP A 14 24.70 -56.12 -13.64
N TYR A 15 24.40 -55.04 -12.87
CA TYR A 15 23.18 -54.26 -13.07
C TYR A 15 23.37 -53.41 -14.34
N LEU A 16 22.76 -53.82 -15.41
CA LEU A 16 22.59 -53.02 -16.64
C LEU A 16 21.61 -51.89 -16.38
N ILE A 17 22.12 -50.74 -15.95
CA ILE A 17 21.28 -49.53 -15.88
C ILE A 17 21.16 -48.98 -17.31
N SER A 18 19.96 -48.88 -17.83
CA SER A 18 19.71 -48.31 -19.15
C SER A 18 20.17 -46.83 -19.18
N ILE A 19 20.86 -46.45 -20.26
CA ILE A 19 21.34 -45.07 -20.44
C ILE A 19 20.22 -44.04 -20.26
N ASP A 20 19.01 -44.36 -20.62
CA ASP A 20 17.85 -43.46 -20.46
C ASP A 20 17.45 -43.24 -18.99
N ARG A 21 17.56 -44.25 -18.13
CA ARG A 21 17.41 -44.10 -16.67
C ARG A 21 18.53 -43.26 -16.05
N LEU A 22 19.76 -43.40 -16.54
CA LEU A 22 20.89 -42.58 -16.11
C LEU A 22 20.69 -41.10 -16.48
N LYS A 23 20.16 -40.83 -17.69
CA LYS A 23 19.80 -39.47 -18.14
C LYS A 23 18.66 -38.88 -17.31
N GLN A 24 17.64 -39.69 -16.99
CA GLN A 24 16.52 -39.22 -16.13
C GLN A 24 16.98 -38.91 -14.70
N ILE A 25 17.85 -39.76 -14.13
CA ILE A 25 18.43 -39.50 -12.80
C ILE A 25 19.31 -38.25 -12.85
N GLY A 26 20.15 -38.09 -13.90
CA GLY A 26 20.97 -36.92 -14.12
C GLY A 26 20.16 -35.63 -14.26
N LEU A 27 19.02 -35.68 -14.97
CA LEU A 27 18.07 -34.54 -15.08
C LEU A 27 17.44 -34.20 -13.74
N VAL A 28 16.99 -35.16 -12.96
CA VAL A 28 16.42 -34.94 -11.63
C VAL A 28 17.45 -34.34 -10.67
N VAL A 29 18.67 -34.86 -10.66
CA VAL A 29 19.78 -34.31 -9.85
C VAL A 29 20.08 -32.86 -10.27
N LEU A 30 20.12 -32.57 -11.59
CA LEU A 30 20.34 -31.22 -12.09
C LEU A 30 19.22 -30.27 -11.65
N LEU A 31 17.94 -30.67 -11.72
CA LEU A 31 16.81 -29.87 -11.26
C LEU A 31 16.83 -29.61 -9.76
N VAL A 32 17.23 -30.61 -8.96
CA VAL A 32 17.41 -30.44 -7.51
C VAL A 32 18.55 -29.47 -7.21
N LEU A 33 19.68 -29.58 -7.92
CA LEU A 33 20.81 -28.66 -7.76
C LEU A 33 20.44 -27.23 -8.19
N LEU A 34 19.70 -27.07 -9.26
CA LEU A 34 19.19 -25.76 -9.70
C LEU A 34 18.16 -25.20 -8.70
N GLY A 35 17.32 -26.05 -8.10
CA GLY A 35 16.41 -25.66 -7.02
C GLY A 35 17.13 -25.19 -5.77
N ILE A 36 18.19 -25.92 -5.36
CA ILE A 36 19.03 -25.53 -4.21
C ILE A 36 19.81 -24.25 -4.52
N ALA A 37 20.38 -24.12 -5.71
CA ALA A 37 21.10 -22.92 -6.13
C ALA A 37 20.15 -21.70 -6.23
N GLY A 38 18.94 -21.88 -6.77
CA GLY A 38 17.91 -20.87 -6.84
C GLY A 38 17.43 -20.44 -5.45
N TYR A 39 17.18 -21.38 -4.56
CA TYR A 39 16.84 -21.12 -3.16
C TYR A 39 17.97 -20.40 -2.42
N TRP A 40 19.23 -20.83 -2.60
CA TRP A 40 20.39 -20.19 -2.00
C TRP A 40 20.62 -18.78 -2.54
N PHE A 41 20.47 -18.59 -3.87
CA PHE A 41 20.54 -17.28 -4.52
C PHE A 41 19.42 -16.34 -4.02
N TRP A 42 18.18 -16.82 -3.96
CA TRP A 42 17.05 -16.05 -3.45
C TRP A 42 17.18 -15.71 -1.96
N HIS A 43 17.70 -16.65 -1.17
CA HIS A 43 17.95 -16.43 0.27
C HIS A 43 19.12 -15.47 0.51
N ASN A 44 20.11 -15.47 -0.35
CA ASN A 44 21.30 -14.60 -0.24
C ASN A 44 21.07 -13.19 -0.82
N GLN A 45 20.06 -13.01 -1.69
CA GLN A 45 19.62 -11.67 -2.16
C GLN A 45 18.83 -10.87 -1.11
N LYS A 46 18.22 -11.53 -0.14
CA LYS A 46 17.72 -10.86 1.07
C LYS A 46 18.95 -10.55 1.91
N GLY A 47 19.54 -9.37 1.70
CA GLY A 47 20.75 -8.95 2.42
C GLY A 47 20.66 -9.34 3.88
N ASN A 48 21.75 -9.86 4.44
CA ASN A 48 21.79 -10.32 5.83
C ASN A 48 21.27 -9.18 6.73
N PRO A 49 20.19 -9.37 7.52
CA PRO A 49 19.62 -8.31 8.35
C PRO A 49 20.64 -7.61 9.24
N ARG A 50 21.66 -8.37 9.66
CA ARG A 50 22.76 -7.85 10.44
C ARG A 50 23.63 -6.87 9.62
N THR A 51 24.03 -7.22 8.41
CA THR A 51 24.85 -6.36 7.55
C THR A 51 24.09 -5.09 7.15
N ASN A 52 22.78 -5.18 6.93
CA ASN A 52 21.93 -4.02 6.64
C ASN A 52 21.85 -3.07 7.84
N ALA A 53 21.76 -3.60 9.07
CA ALA A 53 21.77 -2.80 10.29
C ALA A 53 23.15 -2.16 10.52
N GLU A 54 24.24 -2.91 10.33
CA GLU A 54 25.60 -2.39 10.47
C GLU A 54 25.89 -1.28 9.45
N SER A 55 25.43 -1.42 8.19
CA SER A 55 25.53 -0.39 7.15
C SER A 55 24.73 0.87 7.54
N ALA A 56 23.47 0.72 7.96
CA ALA A 56 22.66 1.85 8.38
C ALA A 56 23.27 2.61 9.56
N ILE A 57 23.87 1.91 10.52
CA ILE A 57 24.60 2.51 11.66
C ILE A 57 25.83 3.29 11.18
N ALA A 58 26.55 2.77 10.20
CA ALA A 58 27.71 3.46 9.61
C ALA A 58 27.28 4.76 8.91
N ASP A 59 26.21 4.70 8.12
CA ASP A 59 25.65 5.86 7.42
C ASP A 59 25.11 6.92 8.38
N ALA A 60 24.42 6.49 9.45
CA ALA A 60 23.92 7.38 10.50
C ALA A 60 25.08 8.09 11.23
N ARG A 61 26.13 7.34 11.52
CA ARG A 61 27.35 7.90 12.15
C ARG A 61 28.02 8.95 11.26
N GLN A 62 28.09 8.68 9.95
CA GLN A 62 28.64 9.64 8.99
C GLN A 62 27.81 10.92 8.95
N ALA A 63 26.47 10.81 8.87
CA ALA A 63 25.57 11.97 8.87
C ALA A 63 25.70 12.79 10.18
N LEU A 64 25.77 12.11 11.33
CA LEU A 64 25.95 12.76 12.63
C LEU A 64 27.29 13.49 12.72
N ASN A 65 28.37 12.89 12.21
CA ASN A 65 29.69 13.54 12.17
C ASN A 65 29.68 14.78 11.26
N SER A 66 28.96 14.70 10.11
CA SER A 66 28.80 15.85 9.22
C SER A 66 28.05 17.00 9.90
N LEU A 67 27.00 16.67 10.70
CA LEU A 67 26.26 17.65 11.48
C LEU A 67 27.16 18.29 12.56
N ALA A 68 27.96 17.50 13.25
CA ALA A 68 28.91 18.00 14.26
C ALA A 68 29.99 18.95 13.67
N ALA A 69 30.34 18.75 12.40
CA ALA A 69 31.30 19.56 11.66
C ALA A 69 30.69 20.78 10.96
N SER A 70 29.36 20.96 11.00
CA SER A 70 28.69 22.08 10.34
C SER A 70 28.95 23.42 11.00
N ALA A 71 28.99 24.50 10.21
CA ALA A 71 29.19 25.87 10.71
C ALA A 71 28.08 26.30 11.69
N ASP A 72 26.86 25.78 11.52
CA ASP A 72 25.68 26.11 12.31
C ASP A 72 25.39 25.08 13.42
N PHE A 73 26.39 24.29 13.82
CA PHE A 73 26.22 23.23 14.83
C PHE A 73 25.52 23.70 16.11
N ASN A 74 25.83 24.95 16.57
CA ASN A 74 25.26 25.48 17.82
C ASN A 74 23.75 25.68 17.75
N SER A 75 23.19 25.97 16.57
CA SER A 75 21.76 26.12 16.36
C SER A 75 21.03 24.75 16.27
N HIS A 76 21.76 23.68 15.88
CA HIS A 76 21.24 22.33 15.72
C HIS A 76 21.69 21.35 16.83
N ARG A 77 22.05 21.87 18.00
CA ARG A 77 22.52 21.04 19.12
C ARG A 77 21.46 20.06 19.63
N ASN A 78 20.19 20.45 19.61
CA ASN A 78 19.08 19.58 20.03
C ASN A 78 18.90 18.42 19.08
N GLU A 79 18.94 18.68 17.79
CA GLU A 79 18.86 17.69 16.72
C GLU A 79 20.04 16.73 16.78
N PHE A 80 21.24 17.26 17.02
CA PHE A 80 22.42 16.43 17.21
C PHE A 80 22.27 15.47 18.40
N ASN A 81 21.80 15.95 19.55
CA ASN A 81 21.59 15.12 20.73
C ASN A 81 20.54 14.04 20.48
N ARG A 82 19.44 14.38 19.82
CA ARG A 82 18.41 13.40 19.42
C ARG A 82 18.95 12.35 18.45
N ALA A 83 19.68 12.77 17.43
CA ALA A 83 20.30 11.87 16.46
C ALA A 83 21.33 10.95 17.12
N GLN A 84 22.13 11.47 18.05
CA GLN A 84 23.09 10.70 18.84
C GLN A 84 22.39 9.64 19.70
N GLN A 85 21.31 10.01 20.38
CA GLN A 85 20.52 9.07 21.16
C GLN A 85 20.00 7.93 20.30
N LYS A 86 19.45 8.24 19.12
CA LYS A 86 18.95 7.23 18.18
C LYS A 86 20.05 6.30 17.65
N LEU A 87 21.25 6.84 17.44
CA LEU A 87 22.41 6.03 17.06
C LEU A 87 22.84 5.07 18.18
N GLU A 88 22.74 5.50 19.44
CA GLU A 88 23.02 4.65 20.60
C GLU A 88 21.97 3.57 20.77
N GLU A 89 20.67 3.89 20.60
CA GLU A 89 19.57 2.92 20.56
C GLU A 89 19.81 1.88 19.45
N ALA A 90 20.20 2.31 18.25
CA ALA A 90 20.53 1.42 17.14
C ALA A 90 21.65 0.43 17.51
N ARG A 91 22.70 0.88 18.17
CA ARG A 91 23.80 0.03 18.64
C ARG A 91 23.36 -0.94 19.73
N ALA A 92 22.51 -0.49 20.65
CA ALA A 92 21.93 -1.35 21.69
C ALA A 92 21.08 -2.46 21.07
N HIS A 93 20.25 -2.14 20.07
CA HIS A 93 19.46 -3.11 19.33
C HIS A 93 20.34 -4.10 18.54
N LEU A 94 21.42 -3.62 17.88
CA LEU A 94 22.37 -4.49 17.19
C LEU A 94 23.02 -5.49 18.13
N ASN A 95 23.46 -5.05 19.31
CA ASN A 95 24.08 -5.89 20.34
C ASN A 95 23.06 -6.91 20.92
N ALA A 96 21.79 -6.54 20.99
CA ALA A 96 20.69 -7.42 21.40
C ALA A 96 20.18 -8.31 20.25
N THR A 97 20.88 -8.36 19.09
CA THR A 97 20.50 -9.14 17.89
C THR A 97 19.14 -8.76 17.29
N ARG A 98 18.62 -7.60 17.61
CA ARG A 98 17.39 -7.01 17.06
C ARG A 98 17.72 -6.16 15.83
N PHE A 99 18.01 -6.82 14.71
CA PHE A 99 18.60 -6.17 13.54
C PHE A 99 17.64 -5.20 12.80
N LEU A 100 16.35 -5.46 12.83
CA LEU A 100 15.37 -4.56 12.21
C LEU A 100 15.25 -3.25 13.00
N GLU A 101 15.09 -3.36 14.32
CA GLU A 101 15.05 -2.19 15.21
C GLU A 101 16.37 -1.40 15.18
N ALA A 102 17.50 -2.12 15.08
CA ALA A 102 18.81 -1.48 14.93
C ALA A 102 18.89 -0.64 13.65
N ARG A 103 18.44 -1.20 12.52
CA ARG A 103 18.39 -0.48 11.25
C ARG A 103 17.46 0.72 11.34
N ASP A 104 16.24 0.53 11.86
CA ASP A 104 15.23 1.59 11.92
C ASP A 104 15.66 2.75 12.81
N SER A 105 16.24 2.50 13.99
CA SER A 105 16.82 3.54 14.85
C SER A 105 18.02 4.24 14.19
N ALA A 106 18.84 3.53 13.41
CA ALA A 106 19.94 4.11 12.67
C ALA A 106 19.45 5.04 11.55
N VAL A 107 18.45 4.62 10.79
CA VAL A 107 17.82 5.44 9.73
C VAL A 107 17.19 6.71 10.34
N GLU A 108 16.55 6.60 11.51
CA GLU A 108 16.00 7.77 12.21
C GLU A 108 17.12 8.75 12.61
N SER A 109 18.24 8.28 13.18
CA SER A 109 19.41 9.08 13.47
C SER A 109 19.98 9.81 12.24
N GLN A 110 20.10 9.07 11.11
CA GLN A 110 20.57 9.63 9.86
C GLN A 110 19.64 10.72 9.33
N THR A 111 18.32 10.50 9.41
CA THR A 111 17.30 11.44 8.96
C THR A 111 17.36 12.75 9.76
N ILE A 112 17.40 12.68 11.10
CA ILE A 112 17.53 13.85 11.96
C ILE A 112 18.81 14.64 11.63
N SER A 113 19.94 13.94 11.47
CA SER A 113 21.22 14.60 11.16
C SER A 113 21.23 15.30 9.81
N ARG A 114 20.63 14.68 8.78
CA ARG A 114 20.53 15.28 7.44
C ARG A 114 19.57 16.45 7.39
N ALA A 115 18.43 16.35 8.09
CA ALA A 115 17.47 17.44 8.21
C ALA A 115 18.12 18.68 8.84
N ALA A 116 18.87 18.52 9.92
CA ALA A 116 19.59 19.60 10.55
C ALA A 116 20.66 20.24 9.63
N LEU A 117 21.40 19.43 8.85
CA LEU A 117 22.39 19.90 7.88
C LEU A 117 21.79 20.72 6.73
N SER A 118 20.53 20.46 6.37
CA SER A 118 19.82 21.21 5.32
C SER A 118 19.22 22.53 5.79
N GLY A 119 19.60 23.02 6.99
CA GLY A 119 19.21 24.33 7.52
C GLY A 119 17.86 24.35 8.20
N GLY A 120 17.46 23.22 8.81
CA GLY A 120 16.17 23.12 9.50
C GLY A 120 14.96 23.14 8.53
N ALA A 121 15.19 23.09 7.22
CA ALA A 121 14.18 22.56 6.35
C ALA A 121 14.01 21.09 6.82
N GLU A 122 12.98 20.81 7.62
CA GLU A 122 12.39 19.48 7.61
C GLU A 122 12.52 19.04 6.17
N LEU A 123 13.07 17.87 5.91
CA LEU A 123 12.79 17.20 4.65
C LEU A 123 11.27 17.01 4.69
N GLU A 124 10.54 18.08 4.34
CA GLU A 124 9.13 18.01 4.08
C GLU A 124 9.01 16.98 2.98
N ASN A 125 8.81 15.75 3.40
CA ASN A 125 8.41 14.74 2.47
C ASN A 125 7.13 15.28 1.84
N ASP A 126 7.15 15.55 0.55
CA ASP A 126 5.96 15.99 -0.16
C ASP A 126 4.87 14.93 -0.03
N ALA A 127 5.29 13.65 -0.03
CA ALA A 127 4.44 12.50 0.19
C ALA A 127 5.21 11.31 0.79
N GLN A 128 4.50 10.26 1.18
CA GLN A 128 5.08 8.97 1.53
C GLN A 128 4.11 7.84 1.18
N PHE A 129 4.64 6.63 0.99
CA PHE A 129 3.80 5.46 0.84
C PHE A 129 3.10 5.14 2.17
N LEU A 130 1.77 5.10 2.14
CA LEU A 130 0.94 4.64 3.25
C LEU A 130 0.71 3.13 3.16
N THR A 131 0.30 2.66 1.99
CA THR A 131 0.03 1.25 1.69
C THR A 131 0.73 0.88 0.38
N VAL A 132 1.29 -0.32 0.33
CA VAL A 132 1.92 -0.88 -0.87
C VAL A 132 1.39 -2.28 -1.06
N GLU A 133 0.75 -2.55 -2.20
CA GLU A 133 0.23 -3.86 -2.58
C GLU A 133 0.81 -4.29 -3.93
N GLY A 134 1.35 -5.49 -3.98
CA GLY A 134 1.95 -6.04 -5.20
C GLY A 134 3.30 -5.41 -5.54
N ASP A 135 3.59 -5.36 -6.83
CA ASP A 135 4.86 -4.88 -7.37
C ASP A 135 4.80 -3.36 -7.59
N VAL A 136 5.26 -2.61 -6.60
CA VAL A 136 5.34 -1.14 -6.64
C VAL A 136 6.79 -0.71 -6.53
N GLU A 137 7.22 0.10 -7.46
CA GLU A 137 8.57 0.64 -7.51
C GLU A 137 8.56 2.17 -7.44
N TYR A 138 9.63 2.73 -6.89
CA TYR A 138 9.89 4.16 -6.95
C TYR A 138 11.30 4.46 -7.44
N GLN A 139 11.48 5.65 -8.01
CA GLN A 139 12.76 6.16 -8.47
C GLN A 139 12.95 7.56 -7.90
N LYS A 140 14.09 7.80 -7.28
CA LYS A 140 14.44 9.14 -6.80
C LYS A 140 14.81 10.07 -7.94
N ALA A 141 14.46 11.35 -7.84
CA ALA A 141 14.81 12.37 -8.84
C ALA A 141 16.32 12.44 -9.14
N SER A 142 17.15 12.11 -8.16
CA SER A 142 18.61 12.10 -8.27
C SER A 142 19.20 10.77 -8.77
N SER A 143 18.37 9.77 -9.10
CA SER A 143 18.80 8.40 -9.45
C SER A 143 18.07 7.89 -10.66
N SER A 144 18.73 7.06 -11.45
CA SER A 144 18.10 6.29 -12.53
C SER A 144 17.65 4.88 -12.10
N GLU A 145 17.89 4.52 -10.84
CA GLU A 145 17.59 3.18 -10.30
C GLU A 145 16.17 3.12 -9.75
N TRP A 146 15.39 2.12 -10.19
CA TRP A 146 14.12 1.77 -9.60
C TRP A 146 14.32 0.86 -8.38
N LYS A 147 13.59 1.13 -7.32
CA LYS A 147 13.62 0.38 -6.06
C LYS A 147 12.21 -0.03 -5.66
N ASN A 148 12.10 -1.19 -5.04
CA ASN A 148 10.82 -1.62 -4.48
C ASN A 148 10.37 -0.64 -3.39
N ALA A 149 9.11 -0.27 -3.44
CA ALA A 149 8.51 0.60 -2.45
C ALA A 149 8.13 -0.21 -1.20
N ASP A 150 8.34 0.40 -0.06
CA ASP A 150 7.86 -0.08 1.23
C ASP A 150 6.94 0.98 1.86
N PRO A 151 5.96 0.60 2.69
CA PRO A 151 5.23 1.57 3.50
C PRO A 151 6.19 2.47 4.29
N ARG A 152 5.88 3.76 4.34
CA ARG A 152 6.70 4.83 4.92
C ARG A 152 7.91 5.28 4.10
N THR A 153 8.15 4.71 2.91
CA THR A 153 9.17 5.25 2.00
C THR A 153 8.79 6.69 1.66
N PRO A 154 9.66 7.67 1.97
CA PRO A 154 9.39 9.08 1.70
C PRO A 154 9.56 9.41 0.23
N LEU A 155 8.72 10.29 -0.27
CA LEU A 155 8.75 10.81 -1.63
C LEU A 155 8.87 12.34 -1.59
N VAL A 156 9.68 12.88 -2.50
CA VAL A 156 9.88 14.30 -2.68
C VAL A 156 9.62 14.70 -4.13
N ASN A 157 9.52 15.98 -4.38
CA ASN A 157 9.34 16.54 -5.74
C ASN A 157 10.37 15.97 -6.73
N GLY A 158 9.88 15.47 -7.86
CA GLY A 158 10.67 14.83 -8.92
C GLY A 158 10.86 13.31 -8.74
N ASP A 159 10.43 12.72 -7.63
CA ASP A 159 10.45 11.26 -7.48
C ASP A 159 9.34 10.61 -8.33
N TRP A 160 9.63 9.45 -8.88
CA TRP A 160 8.70 8.67 -9.69
C TRP A 160 8.14 7.49 -8.94
N VAL A 161 6.89 7.15 -9.23
CA VAL A 161 6.19 5.96 -8.72
C VAL A 161 5.63 5.17 -9.89
N LYS A 162 5.84 3.86 -9.86
CA LYS A 162 5.35 2.92 -10.86
C LYS A 162 4.68 1.72 -10.18
N THR A 163 3.51 1.32 -10.67
CA THR A 163 2.78 0.14 -10.21
C THR A 163 2.69 -0.91 -11.32
N GLY A 164 2.81 -2.17 -10.95
CA GLY A 164 2.58 -3.30 -11.86
C GLY A 164 1.09 -3.56 -12.10
N SER A 165 0.78 -4.53 -12.96
CA SER A 165 -0.58 -4.84 -13.42
C SER A 165 -1.53 -5.40 -12.34
N ARG A 166 -1.00 -5.84 -11.21
CA ARG A 166 -1.76 -6.31 -10.03
C ARG A 166 -1.27 -5.65 -8.76
N ALA A 167 -0.87 -4.39 -8.89
CA ALA A 167 -0.32 -3.61 -7.81
C ALA A 167 -1.10 -2.32 -7.63
N SER A 168 -1.11 -1.80 -6.44
CA SER A 168 -1.68 -0.50 -6.09
C SER A 168 -0.93 0.08 -4.91
N ALA A 169 -0.94 1.39 -4.78
CA ALA A 169 -0.33 2.07 -3.64
C ALA A 169 -1.22 3.21 -3.14
N GLU A 170 -1.16 3.49 -1.85
CA GLU A 170 -1.66 4.74 -1.30
C GLU A 170 -0.50 5.63 -0.92
N LEU A 171 -0.55 6.86 -1.38
CA LEU A 171 0.38 7.92 -1.03
C LEU A 171 -0.35 8.93 -0.16
N ILE A 172 0.22 9.26 0.98
CA ILE A 172 -0.27 10.35 1.84
C ILE A 172 0.65 11.55 1.67
N PHE A 173 0.05 12.69 1.37
CA PHE A 173 0.76 13.97 1.25
C PHE A 173 0.75 14.73 2.57
N SER A 174 1.69 15.67 2.73
CA SER A 174 1.87 16.46 3.96
C SER A 174 0.63 17.26 4.36
N ASN A 175 -0.23 17.64 3.39
CA ASN A 175 -1.52 18.30 3.63
C ASN A 175 -2.67 17.33 3.99
N GLY A 176 -2.39 16.04 4.19
CA GLY A 176 -3.37 15.02 4.50
C GLY A 176 -4.16 14.48 3.31
N SER A 177 -3.86 14.91 2.09
CA SER A 177 -4.51 14.37 0.89
C SER A 177 -4.01 12.96 0.60
N LEU A 178 -4.95 12.06 0.31
CA LEU A 178 -4.68 10.66 0.00
C LEU A 178 -4.81 10.40 -1.50
N TYR A 179 -3.77 9.81 -2.08
CA TYR A 179 -3.72 9.43 -3.48
C TYR A 179 -3.67 7.91 -3.59
N THR A 180 -4.71 7.31 -4.12
CA THR A 180 -4.76 5.87 -4.40
C THR A 180 -4.35 5.63 -5.84
N VAL A 181 -3.16 5.08 -6.04
CA VAL A 181 -2.58 4.77 -7.34
C VAL A 181 -3.02 3.37 -7.74
N GLY A 182 -3.71 3.27 -8.86
CA GLY A 182 -4.20 2.00 -9.42
C GLY A 182 -3.11 1.20 -10.14
N PRO A 183 -3.46 0.02 -10.70
CA PRO A 183 -2.56 -0.80 -11.49
C PRO A 183 -2.07 -0.12 -12.77
N ASP A 184 -0.91 -0.58 -13.28
CA ASP A 184 -0.27 -0.12 -14.53
C ASP A 184 -0.07 1.39 -14.60
N ALA A 185 0.19 2.04 -13.46
CA ALA A 185 0.36 3.49 -13.39
C ALA A 185 1.84 3.89 -13.36
N LEU A 186 2.10 5.07 -13.93
CA LEU A 186 3.36 5.78 -13.84
C LEU A 186 3.08 7.26 -13.59
N LEU A 187 3.59 7.76 -12.48
CA LEU A 187 3.43 9.15 -12.08
C LEU A 187 4.71 9.70 -11.45
N GLU A 188 4.81 11.02 -11.45
CA GLU A 188 5.88 11.80 -10.82
C GLU A 188 5.27 12.64 -9.70
N ILE A 189 5.92 12.66 -8.53
CA ILE A 189 5.58 13.57 -7.44
C ILE A 189 5.96 14.98 -7.87
N TYR A 190 5.02 15.89 -7.83
CA TYR A 190 5.20 17.24 -8.29
C TYR A 190 4.71 18.24 -7.22
N ALA A 191 5.49 19.27 -6.97
CA ALA A 191 5.07 20.37 -6.11
C ALA A 191 4.83 21.61 -6.99
N ALA A 192 3.58 22.01 -7.11
CA ALA A 192 3.23 23.25 -7.75
C ALA A 192 3.36 24.40 -6.74
N VAL A 193 4.05 25.46 -7.11
CA VAL A 193 4.08 26.70 -6.32
C VAL A 193 3.13 27.69 -6.97
N ASN A 194 2.12 28.16 -6.23
CA ASN A 194 1.28 29.25 -6.69
C ASN A 194 2.09 30.55 -6.73
N PRO A 195 2.36 31.14 -7.90
CA PRO A 195 3.23 32.30 -7.98
C PRO A 195 2.66 33.56 -7.30
N ALA A 196 1.35 33.62 -7.07
CA ALA A 196 0.70 34.77 -6.42
C ALA A 196 0.70 34.68 -4.89
N THR A 197 0.65 33.46 -4.32
CA THR A 197 0.56 33.27 -2.86
C THR A 197 1.82 32.62 -2.27
N SER A 198 2.76 32.18 -3.10
CA SER A 198 3.92 31.35 -2.73
C SER A 198 3.55 30.06 -2.01
N GLN A 199 2.27 29.68 -2.01
CA GLN A 199 1.81 28.43 -1.42
C GLN A 199 2.20 27.27 -2.31
N LYS A 200 2.75 26.23 -1.71
CA LYS A 200 3.07 24.96 -2.32
C LYS A 200 1.80 24.11 -2.37
N THR A 201 1.40 23.69 -3.54
CA THR A 201 0.28 22.76 -3.74
C THR A 201 0.84 21.39 -4.06
N ASN A 202 0.48 20.40 -3.27
CA ASN A 202 0.85 19.02 -3.52
C ASN A 202 0.15 18.50 -4.78
N ALA A 203 0.93 17.90 -5.66
CA ALA A 203 0.44 17.42 -6.95
C ALA A 203 1.18 16.15 -7.40
N VAL A 204 0.60 15.47 -8.36
CA VAL A 204 1.27 14.43 -9.14
C VAL A 204 1.14 14.74 -10.63
N GLN A 205 2.15 14.35 -11.40
CA GLN A 205 2.09 14.35 -12.84
C GLN A 205 1.89 12.93 -13.35
N MET A 206 0.71 12.64 -13.89
CA MET A 206 0.37 11.33 -14.45
C MET A 206 0.94 11.18 -15.87
N ARG A 207 1.52 10.01 -16.14
CA ARG A 207 1.92 9.62 -17.51
C ARG A 207 0.98 8.56 -18.07
N VAL A 208 0.58 7.61 -17.27
CA VAL A 208 -0.36 6.54 -17.61
C VAL A 208 -0.94 5.95 -16.32
N GLY A 209 -2.09 5.30 -16.41
CA GLY A 209 -2.76 4.64 -15.28
C GLY A 209 -3.86 5.47 -14.67
N THR A 210 -4.25 5.13 -13.46
CA THR A 210 -5.36 5.79 -12.74
C THR A 210 -4.91 6.18 -11.34
N VAL A 211 -5.29 7.38 -10.91
CA VAL A 211 -5.16 7.83 -9.54
C VAL A 211 -6.51 8.34 -9.05
N GLU A 212 -6.90 7.95 -7.84
CA GLU A 212 -8.00 8.58 -7.11
C GLU A 212 -7.41 9.47 -6.02
N VAL A 213 -7.83 10.72 -5.98
CA VAL A 213 -7.35 11.71 -5.03
C VAL A 213 -8.49 12.11 -4.12
N ALA A 214 -8.32 11.87 -2.83
CA ALA A 214 -9.21 12.35 -1.77
C ALA A 214 -8.50 13.48 -1.02
N THR A 215 -9.03 14.69 -1.13
CA THR A 215 -8.48 15.86 -0.45
C THR A 215 -9.06 16.01 0.96
N ALA A 216 -8.24 16.47 1.89
CA ALA A 216 -8.67 16.90 3.22
C ALA A 216 -9.08 18.40 3.19
N ASN A 217 -8.53 19.18 4.11
CA ASN A 217 -8.88 20.61 4.27
C ASN A 217 -8.31 21.52 3.18
N GLU A 218 -7.35 21.03 2.40
CA GLU A 218 -6.68 21.78 1.34
C GLU A 218 -6.92 21.16 -0.02
N SER A 219 -6.76 21.97 -1.07
CA SER A 219 -6.82 21.48 -2.44
C SER A 219 -5.56 20.71 -2.82
N SER A 220 -5.69 19.84 -3.79
CA SER A 220 -4.60 19.08 -4.41
C SER A 220 -4.69 19.18 -5.92
N ALA A 221 -3.63 18.78 -6.64
CA ALA A 221 -3.63 18.83 -8.08
C ALA A 221 -3.12 17.54 -8.73
N VAL A 222 -3.62 17.30 -9.95
CA VAL A 222 -3.10 16.26 -10.85
C VAL A 222 -2.84 16.89 -12.21
N ARG A 223 -1.62 16.75 -12.70
CA ARG A 223 -1.29 17.07 -14.10
C ARG A 223 -1.41 15.82 -14.96
N THR A 224 -2.00 15.99 -16.11
CA THR A 224 -2.03 15.00 -17.20
C THR A 224 -1.30 15.56 -18.43
N PRO A 225 -1.09 14.78 -19.48
CA PRO A 225 -0.42 15.30 -20.69
C PRO A 225 -1.05 16.55 -21.30
N GLY A 226 -2.37 16.71 -21.17
CA GLY A 226 -3.08 17.84 -21.79
C GLY A 226 -3.74 18.81 -20.83
N THR A 227 -3.90 18.45 -19.54
CA THR A 227 -4.69 19.25 -18.60
C THR A 227 -4.07 19.30 -17.20
N HIS A 228 -4.39 20.40 -16.53
CA HIS A 228 -4.15 20.61 -15.12
C HIS A 228 -5.48 20.51 -14.38
N VAL A 229 -5.57 19.59 -13.43
CA VAL A 229 -6.76 19.28 -12.62
C VAL A 229 -6.51 19.78 -11.21
N VAL A 230 -7.28 20.73 -10.72
CA VAL A 230 -7.26 21.19 -9.33
C VAL A 230 -8.48 20.58 -8.61
N ILE A 231 -8.25 19.79 -7.58
CA ILE A 231 -9.26 19.12 -6.80
C ILE A 231 -9.51 19.98 -5.56
N GLU A 232 -10.75 20.43 -5.37
CA GLU A 232 -11.13 21.29 -4.26
C GLU A 232 -10.96 20.54 -2.91
N SER A 233 -10.95 21.28 -1.80
CA SER A 233 -10.94 20.65 -0.45
C SER A 233 -12.17 19.74 -0.26
N GLU A 234 -12.04 18.72 0.60
CA GLU A 234 -13.09 17.75 0.92
C GLU A 234 -13.72 17.04 -0.29
N SER A 235 -12.96 16.93 -1.36
CA SER A 235 -13.38 16.36 -2.65
C SER A 235 -12.68 15.02 -2.93
N THR A 236 -13.30 14.21 -3.78
CA THR A 236 -12.69 12.98 -4.30
C THR A 236 -12.84 12.95 -5.80
N THR A 237 -11.72 12.81 -6.51
CA THR A 237 -11.67 12.83 -7.98
C THR A 237 -10.79 11.70 -8.48
N GLN A 238 -11.29 10.94 -9.43
CA GLN A 238 -10.52 9.96 -10.16
C GLN A 238 -9.99 10.58 -11.45
N VAL A 239 -8.69 10.41 -11.68
CA VAL A 239 -8.01 10.85 -12.91
C VAL A 239 -7.35 9.63 -13.55
N GLY A 240 -7.72 9.34 -14.78
CA GLY A 240 -7.14 8.28 -15.59
C GLY A 240 -6.40 8.86 -16.79
N VAL A 241 -5.26 8.27 -17.17
CA VAL A 241 -4.53 8.56 -18.40
C VAL A 241 -4.30 7.24 -19.13
N ASP A 242 -4.79 7.14 -20.35
CA ASP A 242 -4.62 5.94 -21.15
C ASP A 242 -3.26 5.93 -21.91
N LYS A 243 -2.98 4.81 -22.61
CA LYS A 243 -1.75 4.67 -23.42
C LYS A 243 -1.70 5.65 -24.62
N SER A 244 -2.84 6.20 -25.04
CA SER A 244 -2.96 7.23 -26.06
C SER A 244 -2.80 8.64 -25.49
N GLN A 245 -2.51 8.73 -24.18
CA GLN A 245 -2.41 9.97 -23.42
C GLN A 245 -3.72 10.78 -23.36
N GLN A 246 -4.84 10.14 -23.62
CA GLN A 246 -6.15 10.72 -23.33
C GLN A 246 -6.41 10.61 -21.83
N SER A 247 -7.06 11.63 -21.27
CA SER A 247 -7.33 11.69 -19.84
C SER A 247 -8.83 11.71 -19.59
N ASP A 248 -9.25 10.96 -18.58
CA ASP A 248 -10.61 10.93 -18.04
C ASP A 248 -10.60 11.47 -16.62
N ILE A 249 -11.38 12.48 -16.35
CA ILE A 249 -11.47 13.11 -15.03
C ILE A 249 -12.92 13.01 -14.54
N MET A 250 -13.12 12.31 -13.41
CA MET A 250 -14.42 12.03 -12.83
C MET A 250 -14.44 12.45 -11.36
N ALA A 251 -15.29 13.40 -11.00
CA ALA A 251 -15.51 13.73 -9.60
C ALA A 251 -16.52 12.76 -8.97
N THR A 252 -16.12 12.11 -7.87
CA THR A 252 -17.00 11.18 -7.12
C THR A 252 -17.62 11.87 -5.91
N ARG A 253 -16.93 12.86 -5.34
CA ARG A 253 -17.42 13.73 -4.26
C ARG A 253 -16.84 15.14 -4.42
N GLY A 254 -17.62 16.18 -4.05
CA GLY A 254 -17.19 17.56 -4.15
C GLY A 254 -17.00 18.03 -5.59
N ALA A 255 -15.89 18.67 -5.90
CA ALA A 255 -15.64 19.21 -7.23
C ALA A 255 -14.13 19.27 -7.58
N ALA A 256 -13.87 19.31 -8.88
CA ALA A 256 -12.57 19.58 -9.46
C ALA A 256 -12.69 20.59 -10.59
N SER A 257 -11.63 21.34 -10.82
CA SER A 257 -11.48 22.32 -11.92
C SER A 257 -10.45 21.80 -12.90
N VAL A 258 -10.84 21.62 -14.15
CA VAL A 258 -10.01 21.06 -15.24
C VAL A 258 -9.70 22.16 -16.23
N ALA A 259 -8.43 22.50 -16.37
CA ALA A 259 -7.97 23.51 -17.33
C ALA A 259 -6.97 22.90 -18.32
N PRO A 260 -6.93 23.38 -19.60
CA PRO A 260 -5.87 23.00 -20.52
C PRO A 260 -4.49 23.39 -19.97
N GLU A 261 -3.48 22.55 -20.13
CA GLU A 261 -2.10 22.84 -19.70
C GLU A 261 -1.52 24.07 -20.42
N ALA A 262 -1.91 24.26 -21.67
CA ALA A 262 -1.51 25.43 -22.47
C ALA A 262 -2.20 26.77 -22.07
N GLY A 263 -3.06 26.73 -21.06
CA GLY A 263 -3.90 27.85 -20.63
C GLY A 263 -5.24 27.91 -21.37
N GLY A 264 -6.24 28.46 -20.72
CA GLY A 264 -7.61 28.56 -21.24
C GLY A 264 -8.65 28.49 -20.11
N PRO A 265 -9.95 28.56 -20.44
CA PRO A 265 -11.01 28.52 -19.47
C PRO A 265 -11.06 27.13 -18.79
N ALA A 266 -11.18 27.13 -17.48
CA ALA A 266 -11.35 25.92 -16.72
C ALA A 266 -12.80 25.41 -16.77
N VAL A 267 -12.97 24.09 -16.85
CA VAL A 267 -14.25 23.39 -16.76
C VAL A 267 -14.39 22.83 -15.35
N ARG A 268 -15.43 23.18 -14.64
CA ARG A 268 -15.74 22.65 -13.32
C ARG A 268 -16.51 21.34 -13.47
N VAL A 269 -16.04 20.29 -12.77
CA VAL A 269 -16.62 18.94 -12.74
C VAL A 269 -17.06 18.67 -11.32
N THR A 270 -18.34 18.38 -11.10
CA THR A 270 -18.91 18.10 -9.78
C THR A 270 -19.24 16.63 -9.62
N ALA A 271 -19.58 16.21 -8.38
CA ALA A 271 -19.87 14.80 -8.06
C ALA A 271 -20.84 14.16 -9.09
N GLY A 272 -20.48 13.00 -9.61
CA GLY A 272 -21.22 12.28 -10.64
C GLY A 272 -20.99 12.79 -12.07
N GLN A 273 -20.07 13.72 -12.26
CA GLN A 273 -19.73 14.26 -13.59
C GLN A 273 -18.36 13.79 -14.04
N LYS A 274 -18.19 13.73 -15.35
CA LYS A 274 -16.94 13.36 -16.04
C LYS A 274 -16.67 14.33 -17.20
N VAL A 275 -15.40 14.59 -17.43
CA VAL A 275 -14.88 15.15 -18.69
C VAL A 275 -13.74 14.28 -19.18
N SER A 276 -13.53 14.27 -20.49
CA SER A 276 -12.35 13.68 -21.12
C SER A 276 -11.52 14.77 -21.76
N SER A 277 -10.21 14.58 -21.84
CA SER A 277 -9.34 15.49 -22.58
C SER A 277 -8.34 14.73 -23.44
N ASN A 278 -7.96 15.35 -24.56
CA ASN A 278 -6.88 14.84 -25.40
C ASN A 278 -5.51 15.41 -24.96
N PRO A 279 -4.40 14.88 -25.49
CA PRO A 279 -3.05 15.39 -25.15
C PRO A 279 -2.79 16.86 -25.52
N GLN A 280 -3.59 17.44 -26.41
CA GLN A 280 -3.53 18.85 -26.82
C GLN A 280 -4.33 19.77 -25.89
N GLY A 281 -4.98 19.21 -24.86
CA GLY A 281 -5.73 19.98 -23.87
C GLY A 281 -7.17 20.32 -24.28
N ALA A 282 -7.69 19.76 -25.38
CA ALA A 282 -9.11 19.93 -25.72
C ALA A 282 -9.96 19.11 -24.76
N ILE A 283 -10.84 19.79 -24.00
CA ILE A 283 -11.70 19.19 -22.97
C ILE A 283 -13.10 18.97 -23.57
N SER A 284 -13.65 17.77 -23.37
CA SER A 284 -15.01 17.40 -23.80
C SER A 284 -16.07 18.19 -23.01
N PRO A 285 -17.30 18.29 -23.52
CA PRO A 285 -18.44 18.72 -22.70
C PRO A 285 -18.57 17.84 -21.44
N VAL A 286 -19.06 18.45 -20.36
CA VAL A 286 -19.34 17.73 -19.11
C VAL A 286 -20.43 16.68 -19.34
N LYS A 287 -20.14 15.44 -18.94
CA LYS A 287 -21.06 14.30 -18.99
C LYS A 287 -21.60 14.00 -17.59
N GLN A 288 -22.89 13.84 -17.45
CA GLN A 288 -23.50 13.33 -16.23
C GLN A 288 -23.45 11.80 -16.25
N LEU A 289 -22.92 11.19 -15.20
CA LEU A 289 -22.83 9.74 -15.05
C LEU A 289 -23.94 9.21 -14.16
N ALA A 290 -24.25 7.92 -14.32
CA ALA A 290 -25.14 7.22 -13.40
C ALA A 290 -24.50 7.17 -12.00
N MET A 291 -25.25 7.58 -10.99
CA MET A 291 -24.76 7.55 -9.60
C MET A 291 -24.61 6.12 -9.08
N PRO A 292 -23.67 5.86 -8.17
CA PRO A 292 -23.45 4.51 -7.65
C PRO A 292 -24.67 4.02 -6.86
N PRO A 293 -24.98 2.72 -6.90
CA PRO A 293 -26.03 2.13 -6.09
C PRO A 293 -25.63 2.04 -4.61
N ALA A 294 -26.61 2.04 -3.71
CA ALA A 294 -26.36 1.68 -2.33
C ALA A 294 -26.23 0.14 -2.22
N LEU A 295 -25.22 -0.31 -1.50
CA LEU A 295 -25.04 -1.74 -1.24
C LEU A 295 -25.99 -2.18 -0.12
N LEU A 296 -26.70 -3.30 -0.30
CA LEU A 296 -27.73 -3.78 0.63
C LEU A 296 -27.24 -4.99 1.44
N SER A 297 -26.75 -6.02 0.79
CA SER A 297 -26.28 -7.26 1.42
C SER A 297 -25.03 -7.77 0.69
N PRO A 298 -24.04 -8.32 1.42
CA PRO A 298 -23.89 -8.43 2.87
C PRO A 298 -23.84 -7.07 3.58
N GLY A 299 -24.19 -7.09 4.86
CA GLY A 299 -23.88 -5.97 5.75
C GLY A 299 -22.37 -5.77 5.85
N ASP A 300 -21.95 -4.53 6.17
CA ASP A 300 -20.52 -4.28 6.36
C ASP A 300 -19.98 -5.10 7.54
N ASN A 301 -18.80 -5.70 7.35
CA ASN A 301 -18.14 -6.62 8.29
C ASN A 301 -18.91 -7.91 8.63
N GLN A 302 -19.91 -8.28 7.84
CA GLN A 302 -20.66 -9.53 8.05
C GLN A 302 -19.73 -10.74 7.96
N VAL A 303 -19.86 -11.67 8.91
CA VAL A 303 -19.05 -12.88 8.97
C VAL A 303 -19.85 -14.08 8.51
N PHE A 304 -19.30 -14.88 7.61
CA PHE A 304 -19.82 -16.15 7.12
C PHE A 304 -18.92 -17.30 7.56
N GLN A 305 -19.51 -18.47 7.81
CA GLN A 305 -18.73 -19.68 8.04
C GLN A 305 -18.38 -20.33 6.69
N LEU A 306 -17.10 -20.69 6.52
CA LEU A 306 -16.66 -21.39 5.31
C LEU A 306 -17.33 -22.77 5.24
N SER A 307 -17.96 -23.04 4.13
CA SER A 307 -18.50 -24.35 3.78
C SER A 307 -18.26 -24.62 2.30
N PRO A 308 -18.22 -25.91 1.85
CA PRO A 308 -17.96 -26.24 0.45
C PRO A 308 -18.93 -25.57 -0.55
N ASP A 309 -20.14 -25.28 -0.09
CA ASP A 309 -21.20 -24.68 -0.89
C ASP A 309 -21.53 -23.24 -0.51
N LEU A 310 -20.61 -22.53 0.17
CA LEU A 310 -20.84 -21.17 0.59
C LEU A 310 -21.11 -20.29 -0.63
N LYS A 311 -22.31 -19.72 -0.66
CA LYS A 311 -22.77 -18.76 -1.65
C LYS A 311 -23.14 -17.46 -0.92
N THR A 312 -22.35 -16.44 -1.14
CA THR A 312 -22.64 -15.11 -0.59
C THR A 312 -23.45 -14.35 -1.63
N GLU A 313 -24.68 -14.00 -1.28
CA GLU A 313 -25.54 -13.19 -2.12
C GLU A 313 -25.19 -11.72 -1.94
N LEU A 314 -24.77 -11.07 -3.02
CA LEU A 314 -24.47 -9.65 -3.09
C LEU A 314 -25.68 -8.92 -3.66
N MET A 315 -26.19 -7.92 -2.96
CA MET A 315 -27.39 -7.16 -3.34
C MET A 315 -27.16 -5.67 -3.22
N TRP A 316 -27.70 -4.92 -4.17
CA TRP A 316 -27.66 -3.45 -4.21
C TRP A 316 -28.98 -2.89 -4.72
N ASP A 317 -29.21 -1.60 -4.49
CA ASP A 317 -30.43 -0.96 -4.99
C ASP A 317 -30.38 -0.70 -6.50
N ALA A 318 -31.54 -0.58 -7.10
CA ALA A 318 -31.66 -0.15 -8.49
C ALA A 318 -31.43 1.37 -8.59
N ARG A 319 -30.71 1.78 -9.66
CA ARG A 319 -30.55 3.20 -9.99
C ARG A 319 -31.38 3.58 -11.18
N GLU A 320 -32.07 4.69 -11.08
CA GLU A 320 -32.84 5.25 -12.17
C GLU A 320 -31.90 5.55 -13.38
N GLY A 321 -32.32 5.17 -14.57
CA GLY A 321 -31.57 5.33 -15.80
C GLY A 321 -30.39 4.35 -15.97
N ALA A 322 -30.12 3.48 -15.00
CA ALA A 322 -29.07 2.46 -15.17
C ALA A 322 -29.51 1.34 -16.11
N THR A 323 -28.68 1.02 -17.09
CA THR A 323 -28.88 -0.10 -18.01
C THR A 323 -28.19 -1.37 -17.55
N GLY A 324 -27.30 -1.25 -16.54
CA GLY A 324 -26.55 -2.36 -15.97
C GLY A 324 -25.65 -1.88 -14.83
N TYR A 325 -24.83 -2.79 -14.34
CA TYR A 325 -23.93 -2.58 -13.21
C TYR A 325 -22.59 -3.28 -13.45
N VAL A 326 -21.53 -2.73 -12.93
CA VAL A 326 -20.21 -3.39 -12.81
C VAL A 326 -20.03 -3.79 -11.36
N LEU A 327 -19.92 -5.10 -11.10
CA LEU A 327 -19.62 -5.65 -9.78
C LEU A 327 -18.16 -6.02 -9.71
N GLN A 328 -17.48 -5.55 -8.67
CA GLN A 328 -16.12 -5.96 -8.30
C GLN A 328 -16.11 -6.58 -6.91
N VAL A 329 -15.38 -7.70 -6.78
CA VAL A 329 -15.05 -8.33 -5.49
C VAL A 329 -13.55 -8.55 -5.47
N SER A 330 -12.91 -8.21 -4.38
CA SER A 330 -11.46 -8.26 -4.21
C SER A 330 -11.10 -8.73 -2.79
N ARG A 331 -9.90 -9.27 -2.65
CA ARG A 331 -9.28 -9.49 -1.32
C ARG A 331 -8.50 -8.27 -0.83
N SER A 332 -8.22 -7.34 -1.72
CA SER A 332 -7.58 -6.08 -1.43
C SER A 332 -8.63 -4.97 -1.33
N ARG A 333 -8.52 -4.11 -0.32
CA ARG A 333 -9.37 -2.93 -0.21
C ARG A 333 -9.06 -1.87 -1.28
N LEU A 334 -7.87 -1.93 -1.89
CA LEU A 334 -7.47 -1.07 -3.01
C LEU A 334 -7.92 -1.64 -4.37
N PHE A 335 -8.51 -2.83 -4.39
CA PHE A 335 -8.92 -3.51 -5.63
C PHE A 335 -7.78 -3.68 -6.63
N SER A 336 -6.53 -3.85 -6.14
CA SER A 336 -5.34 -4.16 -6.94
C SER A 336 -5.52 -5.43 -7.78
N THR A 337 -6.24 -6.41 -7.21
CA THR A 337 -6.68 -7.64 -7.89
C THR A 337 -8.16 -7.84 -7.66
N GLN A 338 -8.88 -8.32 -8.67
CA GLN A 338 -10.31 -8.61 -8.54
C GLN A 338 -10.55 -10.11 -8.72
N GLU A 339 -11.15 -10.74 -7.72
CA GLU A 339 -11.70 -12.11 -7.79
C GLU A 339 -12.91 -12.15 -8.73
N ILE A 340 -13.71 -11.09 -8.71
CA ILE A 340 -14.85 -10.90 -9.61
C ILE A 340 -14.76 -9.48 -10.17
N ASN A 341 -14.83 -9.37 -11.50
CA ASN A 341 -15.04 -8.13 -12.22
C ASN A 341 -15.99 -8.43 -13.39
N THR A 342 -17.26 -8.08 -13.23
CA THR A 342 -18.28 -8.54 -14.17
C THR A 342 -19.41 -7.53 -14.34
N LYS A 343 -19.95 -7.46 -15.55
CA LYS A 343 -21.17 -6.68 -15.84
C LYS A 343 -22.41 -7.49 -15.50
N ARG A 344 -23.42 -6.85 -14.94
CA ARG A 344 -24.71 -7.40 -14.54
C ARG A 344 -25.84 -6.49 -14.97
N THR A 345 -26.97 -7.07 -15.32
CA THR A 345 -28.22 -6.32 -15.57
C THR A 345 -29.17 -6.36 -14.37
N LYS A 346 -28.99 -7.36 -13.49
CA LYS A 346 -29.75 -7.49 -12.23
C LYS A 346 -29.02 -6.80 -11.11
N THR A 347 -29.74 -6.47 -10.06
CA THR A 347 -29.22 -5.86 -8.81
C THR A 347 -28.75 -6.89 -7.78
N THR A 348 -28.53 -8.13 -8.22
CA THR A 348 -28.08 -9.23 -7.38
C THR A 348 -26.99 -10.04 -8.09
N ALA A 349 -26.08 -10.60 -7.32
CA ALA A 349 -25.09 -11.56 -7.77
C ALA A 349 -24.77 -12.58 -6.68
N VAL A 350 -24.28 -13.74 -7.06
CA VAL A 350 -23.80 -14.75 -6.11
C VAL A 350 -22.29 -14.86 -6.26
N ALA A 351 -21.57 -14.56 -5.19
CA ALA A 351 -20.15 -14.82 -5.07
C ALA A 351 -19.94 -16.21 -4.43
N ARG A 352 -19.20 -17.08 -5.14
CA ARG A 352 -18.75 -18.36 -4.57
C ARG A 352 -17.40 -18.11 -3.90
N VAL A 353 -17.37 -18.33 -2.60
CA VAL A 353 -16.18 -18.12 -1.80
C VAL A 353 -15.67 -19.47 -1.33
N THR A 354 -14.44 -19.80 -1.70
CA THR A 354 -13.83 -21.12 -1.47
C THR A 354 -12.70 -21.09 -0.43
N SER A 355 -12.42 -19.94 0.16
CA SER A 355 -11.32 -19.78 1.12
C SER A 355 -11.66 -18.68 2.15
N GLU A 356 -11.01 -18.78 3.28
CA GLU A 356 -11.11 -17.82 4.40
C GLU A 356 -10.50 -16.46 4.04
N GLY A 357 -10.88 -15.42 4.80
CA GLY A 357 -10.32 -14.10 4.74
C GLY A 357 -11.37 -13.00 4.56
N ALA A 358 -10.88 -11.79 4.40
CA ALA A 358 -11.69 -10.61 4.10
C ALA A 358 -11.91 -10.48 2.59
N PHE A 359 -13.09 -10.05 2.22
CA PHE A 359 -13.52 -9.75 0.85
C PHE A 359 -14.15 -8.37 0.82
N TYR A 360 -13.68 -7.54 -0.10
CA TYR A 360 -14.20 -6.21 -0.36
C TYR A 360 -15.01 -6.24 -1.63
N TRP A 361 -16.14 -5.55 -1.66
CA TRP A 361 -16.97 -5.50 -2.86
C TRP A 361 -17.56 -4.12 -3.06
N ARG A 362 -17.72 -3.75 -4.32
CA ARG A 362 -18.28 -2.47 -4.75
C ARG A 362 -19.01 -2.62 -6.07
N VAL A 363 -19.91 -1.66 -6.34
CA VAL A 363 -20.74 -1.68 -7.56
C VAL A 363 -20.75 -0.29 -8.18
N ALA A 364 -20.62 -0.23 -9.50
CA ALA A 364 -20.87 0.98 -10.28
C ALA A 364 -22.09 0.77 -11.18
N ALA A 365 -22.88 1.82 -11.41
CA ALA A 365 -23.98 1.78 -12.36
C ALA A 365 -23.48 2.14 -13.77
N ILE A 366 -24.08 1.52 -14.80
CA ILE A 366 -23.82 1.81 -16.22
C ILE A 366 -25.00 2.64 -16.72
N GLY A 367 -24.71 3.83 -17.24
CA GLY A 367 -25.71 4.75 -17.79
C GLY A 367 -26.27 4.29 -19.15
N PRO A 368 -27.27 4.98 -19.68
CA PRO A 368 -27.91 4.64 -20.95
C PRO A 368 -26.97 4.82 -22.15
N ASP A 369 -25.92 5.60 -22.03
CA ASP A 369 -24.86 5.79 -23.01
C ASP A 369 -23.74 4.72 -22.93
N GLY A 370 -23.88 3.74 -22.02
CA GLY A 370 -22.90 2.66 -21.80
C GLY A 370 -21.71 3.05 -20.93
N GLU A 371 -21.62 4.31 -20.48
CA GLU A 371 -20.57 4.78 -19.59
C GLU A 371 -20.76 4.23 -18.17
N THR A 372 -19.66 3.82 -17.57
CA THR A 372 -19.65 3.37 -16.18
C THR A 372 -19.46 4.57 -15.26
N GLY A 373 -20.38 4.75 -14.33
CA GLY A 373 -20.30 5.79 -13.30
C GLY A 373 -19.29 5.44 -12.19
N PRO A 374 -19.22 6.28 -11.16
CA PRO A 374 -18.36 6.01 -10.01
C PRO A 374 -18.78 4.74 -9.28
N PHE A 375 -17.80 4.05 -8.69
CA PHE A 375 -18.09 2.95 -7.78
C PHE A 375 -18.70 3.46 -6.47
N SER A 376 -19.53 2.63 -5.86
CA SER A 376 -20.00 2.84 -4.49
C SER A 376 -18.82 2.78 -3.51
N THR A 377 -19.00 3.35 -2.32
CA THR A 377 -18.17 2.97 -1.18
C THR A 377 -18.21 1.45 -1.05
N PHE A 378 -17.06 0.81 -0.89
CA PHE A 378 -17.01 -0.63 -0.74
C PHE A 378 -17.59 -1.07 0.61
N ARG A 379 -18.06 -2.32 0.67
CA ARG A 379 -18.30 -3.04 1.91
C ARG A 379 -17.35 -4.21 2.04
N ARG A 380 -17.13 -4.64 3.26
CA ARG A 380 -16.34 -5.81 3.58
C ARG A 380 -17.24 -6.90 4.15
N PHE A 381 -16.97 -8.15 3.79
CA PHE A 381 -17.45 -9.32 4.52
C PHE A 381 -16.26 -10.27 4.79
N ARG A 382 -16.39 -11.08 5.81
CA ARG A 382 -15.37 -12.05 6.19
C ARG A 382 -15.89 -13.47 6.05
N VAL A 383 -15.01 -14.38 5.67
CA VAL A 383 -15.26 -15.81 5.69
C VAL A 383 -14.27 -16.45 6.65
N SER A 384 -14.79 -17.10 7.68
CA SER A 384 -14.03 -17.79 8.73
C SER A 384 -14.18 -19.29 8.57
N GLY A 385 -13.08 -20.05 8.66
CA GLY A 385 -13.03 -21.49 8.43
C GLY A 385 -13.14 -22.36 9.68
N GLY A 386 -13.26 -21.79 10.85
CA GLY A 386 -13.31 -22.56 12.10
C GLY A 386 -14.69 -22.58 12.74
N THR A 387 -15.08 -23.73 13.32
CA THR A 387 -15.97 -23.71 14.47
C THR A 387 -15.28 -22.89 15.57
N LYS A 388 -15.95 -21.83 16.09
CA LYS A 388 -15.45 -21.09 17.26
C LYS A 388 -14.88 -22.11 18.24
N PRO A 389 -13.60 -22.09 18.58
CA PRO A 389 -13.10 -22.93 19.65
C PRO A 389 -13.74 -22.42 20.93
N THR A 390 -14.79 -23.10 21.38
CA THR A 390 -15.51 -22.74 22.62
C THR A 390 -14.63 -22.87 23.87
N SER A 391 -13.41 -23.38 23.72
CA SER A 391 -12.43 -23.57 24.79
C SER A 391 -11.21 -22.63 24.71
N ASP A 392 -11.04 -21.85 23.65
CA ASP A 392 -9.91 -20.91 23.58
C ASP A 392 -10.14 -19.71 24.51
N ARG A 393 -9.19 -19.52 25.42
CA ARG A 393 -9.16 -18.40 26.37
C ARG A 393 -7.89 -17.56 26.24
N THR A 394 -7.08 -17.81 25.21
CA THR A 394 -5.83 -17.12 24.97
C THR A 394 -6.10 -15.83 24.17
N PRO A 395 -5.83 -14.64 24.71
CA PRO A 395 -5.95 -13.41 23.94
C PRO A 395 -5.04 -13.41 22.71
N PRO A 396 -5.44 -12.77 21.60
CA PRO A 396 -4.61 -12.68 20.41
C PRO A 396 -3.30 -11.93 20.73
N PRO A 397 -2.17 -12.33 20.13
CA PRO A 397 -0.94 -11.57 20.23
C PRO A 397 -1.17 -10.18 19.63
N LEU A 398 -0.61 -9.15 20.25
CA LEU A 398 -0.69 -7.79 19.75
C LEU A 398 0.69 -7.13 19.89
N THR A 399 1.33 -6.81 18.78
CA THR A 399 2.62 -6.12 18.75
C THR A 399 2.44 -4.80 18.03
N MET A 400 2.84 -3.71 18.67
CA MET A 400 2.69 -2.36 18.14
C MET A 400 4.02 -1.83 17.62
N LYS A 401 3.98 -1.15 16.46
CA LYS A 401 5.08 -0.31 16.00
C LYS A 401 4.98 1.07 16.64
N THR A 402 6.11 1.77 16.77
CA THR A 402 6.09 3.18 17.22
C THR A 402 5.19 4.00 16.28
N PRO A 403 4.27 4.84 16.82
CA PRO A 403 3.49 5.76 16.02
C PRO A 403 4.38 6.61 15.14
N PHE A 404 4.02 6.73 13.88
CA PHE A 404 4.81 7.46 12.90
C PHE A 404 4.09 8.77 12.52
N HIS A 405 4.77 9.91 12.70
CA HIS A 405 4.27 11.21 12.29
C HIS A 405 4.36 11.35 10.76
N VAL A 406 3.25 11.66 10.13
CA VAL A 406 3.13 11.79 8.68
C VAL A 406 3.32 13.24 8.24
N GLY A 407 2.76 14.16 9.04
CA GLY A 407 2.79 15.61 8.83
C GLY A 407 1.58 16.26 9.50
N GLY A 408 1.75 17.49 10.00
CA GLY A 408 0.71 18.20 10.74
C GLY A 408 0.12 17.36 11.89
N GLN A 409 -1.17 17.14 11.89
CA GLN A 409 -1.87 16.36 12.93
C GLN A 409 -2.01 14.87 12.63
N TYR A 410 -1.43 14.37 11.52
CA TYR A 410 -1.63 13.00 11.04
C TYR A 410 -0.55 12.06 11.53
N TYR A 411 -0.98 10.91 12.07
CA TYR A 411 -0.11 9.84 12.56
C TYR A 411 -0.54 8.50 12.00
N THR A 412 0.40 7.65 11.64
CA THR A 412 0.15 6.25 11.29
C THR A 412 0.37 5.37 12.50
N ILE A 413 -0.66 4.63 12.87
CA ILE A 413 -0.62 3.58 13.89
C ILE A 413 -0.58 2.24 13.18
N ALA A 414 0.43 1.43 13.49
CA ALA A 414 0.63 0.14 12.86
C ALA A 414 1.06 -0.93 13.86
N GLY A 415 0.79 -2.18 13.53
CA GLY A 415 1.15 -3.31 14.35
C GLY A 415 0.88 -4.65 13.67
N THR A 416 0.99 -5.72 14.45
CA THR A 416 0.66 -7.07 14.01
C THR A 416 -0.15 -7.78 15.06
N THR A 417 -1.05 -8.64 14.64
CA THR A 417 -1.83 -9.55 15.46
C THR A 417 -1.92 -10.91 14.76
N GLU A 418 -2.69 -11.84 15.26
CA GLU A 418 -2.94 -13.08 14.53
C GLU A 418 -3.86 -12.87 13.33
N SER A 419 -3.68 -13.70 12.31
CA SER A 419 -4.55 -13.72 11.14
C SER A 419 -6.00 -13.99 11.56
N GLY A 420 -6.95 -13.18 11.07
CA GLY A 420 -8.37 -13.33 11.37
C GLY A 420 -8.85 -12.61 12.64
N ALA A 421 -7.96 -12.06 13.47
CA ALA A 421 -8.35 -11.18 14.56
C ALA A 421 -8.96 -9.86 14.03
N THR A 422 -9.80 -9.23 14.83
CA THR A 422 -10.32 -7.89 14.57
C THR A 422 -9.55 -6.89 15.41
N VAL A 423 -9.07 -5.81 14.79
CA VAL A 423 -8.36 -4.74 15.50
C VAL A 423 -9.21 -3.47 15.52
N PHE A 424 -9.20 -2.79 16.66
CA PHE A 424 -9.81 -1.47 16.83
C PHE A 424 -8.73 -0.48 17.27
N ILE A 425 -8.71 0.70 16.69
CA ILE A 425 -7.89 1.83 17.14
C ILE A 425 -8.85 2.97 17.52
N ASN A 426 -8.84 3.37 18.80
CA ASN A 426 -9.80 4.34 19.37
C ASN A 426 -11.26 3.96 19.04
N ASP A 427 -11.61 2.68 19.23
CA ASP A 427 -12.92 2.08 18.94
C ASP A 427 -13.33 2.03 17.46
N GLU A 428 -12.51 2.50 16.54
CA GLU A 428 -12.71 2.33 15.10
C GLU A 428 -12.03 1.07 14.60
N GLU A 429 -12.78 0.21 13.91
CA GLU A 429 -12.26 -1.02 13.34
C GLU A 429 -11.23 -0.74 12.24
N VAL A 430 -10.17 -1.56 12.22
CA VAL A 430 -9.06 -1.46 11.28
C VAL A 430 -8.91 -2.77 10.53
N ASP A 431 -8.63 -2.67 9.24
CA ASP A 431 -8.36 -3.84 8.41
C ASP A 431 -7.09 -4.54 8.86
N VAL A 432 -7.18 -5.87 9.03
CA VAL A 432 -6.05 -6.75 9.33
C VAL A 432 -5.78 -7.59 8.10
N GLU A 433 -4.56 -7.50 7.59
CA GLU A 433 -4.11 -8.29 6.45
C GLU A 433 -4.07 -9.79 6.79
N SER A 434 -3.98 -10.63 5.77
CA SER A 434 -3.79 -12.08 5.96
C SER A 434 -2.49 -12.44 6.69
N SER A 435 -1.51 -11.56 6.69
CA SER A 435 -0.26 -11.62 7.45
C SER A 435 -0.45 -11.32 8.95
N GLY A 436 -1.61 -10.82 9.35
CA GLY A 436 -1.87 -10.25 10.67
C GLY A 436 -1.42 -8.81 10.83
N ALA A 437 -0.83 -8.19 9.80
CA ALA A 437 -0.45 -6.77 9.84
C ALA A 437 -1.68 -5.87 9.78
N PHE A 438 -1.63 -4.74 10.47
CA PHE A 438 -2.64 -3.70 10.38
C PHE A 438 -2.00 -2.32 10.45
N GLN A 439 -2.65 -1.35 9.82
CA GLN A 439 -2.21 0.03 9.79
C GLN A 439 -3.42 0.97 9.64
N LYS A 440 -3.37 2.12 10.34
CA LYS A 440 -4.38 3.18 10.22
C LYS A 440 -3.76 4.55 10.33
N LEU A 441 -4.15 5.44 9.44
CA LEU A 441 -3.90 6.87 9.57
C LEU A 441 -4.95 7.47 10.51
N ILE A 442 -4.50 8.23 11.50
CA ILE A 442 -5.38 8.96 12.44
C ILE A 442 -4.96 10.42 12.51
N ALA A 443 -5.95 11.29 12.71
CA ALA A 443 -5.70 12.70 13.00
C ALA A 443 -5.73 12.94 14.50
N LEU A 444 -4.69 13.55 15.06
CA LEU A 444 -4.58 13.92 16.47
C LEU A 444 -4.68 15.45 16.59
N ALA A 445 -5.90 15.96 16.62
CA ALA A 445 -6.16 17.41 16.62
C ALA A 445 -5.79 18.12 17.93
N LYS A 446 -5.49 17.37 19.01
CA LYS A 446 -5.17 17.93 20.32
C LYS A 446 -3.66 18.09 20.47
N VAL A 447 -3.19 19.31 20.64
CA VAL A 447 -1.81 19.60 21.03
C VAL A 447 -1.53 19.02 22.43
N GLY A 448 -0.34 18.46 22.61
CA GLY A 448 0.08 17.82 23.84
C GLY A 448 -0.12 16.30 23.81
N ARG A 449 -0.36 15.71 24.96
CA ARG A 449 -0.43 14.25 25.13
C ARG A 449 -1.74 13.68 24.60
N ASN A 450 -1.64 12.77 23.63
CA ASN A 450 -2.75 11.97 23.09
C ASN A 450 -2.50 10.50 23.45
N THR A 451 -3.52 9.81 23.97
CA THR A 451 -3.47 8.36 24.23
C THR A 451 -4.30 7.67 23.18
N ILE A 452 -3.69 6.70 22.51
CA ILE A 452 -4.31 5.89 21.47
C ILE A 452 -4.50 4.50 22.05
N VAL A 453 -5.74 4.01 22.04
CA VAL A 453 -6.09 2.68 22.54
C VAL A 453 -6.23 1.73 21.36
N ILE A 454 -5.51 0.62 21.42
CA ILE A 454 -5.54 -0.43 20.40
C ILE A 454 -6.06 -1.71 21.04
N LYS A 455 -7.09 -2.30 20.47
CA LYS A 455 -7.75 -3.51 20.94
C LYS A 455 -7.78 -4.55 19.82
N ALA A 456 -7.19 -5.72 20.07
CA ALA A 456 -7.31 -6.88 19.20
C ALA A 456 -8.31 -7.88 19.81
N VAL A 457 -9.16 -8.47 18.96
CA VAL A 457 -10.18 -9.45 19.36
C VAL A 457 -10.07 -10.65 18.44
N ASP A 458 -9.86 -11.86 19.00
CA ASP A 458 -9.81 -13.11 18.24
C ASP A 458 -11.20 -13.64 17.84
N ALA A 459 -11.23 -14.75 17.11
CA ALA A 459 -12.47 -15.40 16.70
C ALA A 459 -13.25 -16.01 17.90
N ALA A 460 -12.60 -16.30 19.03
CA ALA A 460 -13.23 -16.80 20.25
C ALA A 460 -13.82 -15.67 21.11
N GLY A 461 -13.44 -14.42 20.85
CA GLY A 461 -13.87 -13.23 21.58
C GLY A 461 -12.92 -12.82 22.71
N ASN A 462 -11.74 -13.45 22.82
CA ASN A 462 -10.72 -13.00 23.75
C ASN A 462 -10.10 -11.69 23.25
N GLN A 463 -9.70 -10.83 24.19
CA GLN A 463 -9.26 -9.47 23.86
C GLN A 463 -7.88 -9.19 24.44
N LYS A 464 -7.06 -8.52 23.65
CA LYS A 464 -5.81 -7.88 24.09
C LYS A 464 -5.93 -6.39 23.82
N VAL A 465 -5.62 -5.58 24.84
CA VAL A 465 -5.65 -4.12 24.74
C VAL A 465 -4.26 -3.59 25.05
N GLU A 466 -3.78 -2.70 24.20
CA GLU A 466 -2.53 -1.94 24.33
C GLU A 466 -2.83 -0.46 24.19
N SER A 467 -1.99 0.40 24.75
CA SER A 467 -2.12 1.84 24.57
C SER A 467 -0.77 2.45 24.23
N GLN A 468 -0.79 3.42 23.31
CA GLN A 468 0.38 4.23 22.96
C GLN A 468 0.11 5.70 23.25
N THR A 469 1.14 6.41 23.66
CA THR A 469 1.07 7.86 23.89
C THR A 469 1.84 8.57 22.79
N VAL A 470 1.18 9.53 22.16
CA VAL A 470 1.78 10.45 21.18
C VAL A 470 1.70 11.87 21.74
N ILE A 471 2.78 12.61 21.65
CA ILE A 471 2.83 14.03 22.00
C ILE A 471 2.81 14.81 20.69
N VAL A 472 1.74 15.57 20.48
CA VAL A 472 1.62 16.49 19.35
C VAL A 472 2.18 17.83 19.79
N GLU A 473 3.23 18.30 19.13
CA GLU A 473 3.85 19.62 19.36
C GLU A 473 3.06 20.68 18.58
N GLU A 474 3.17 21.96 19.01
CA GLU A 474 2.51 23.10 18.34
C GLU A 474 3.15 23.42 16.99
#